data_8de3d1a05f9811bd1590e59bd449efc7
#
_entry.id   8de3d1a05f9811bd1590e59bd449efc7
#
_cell.length_a   1.000
_cell.length_b   1.000
_cell.length_c   1.000
_cell.angle_alpha   90.00
_cell.angle_beta   90.00
_cell.angle_gamma   90.00
#
_symmetry.space_group_name_H-M   'P 1'
#
loop_
_entity.id
_entity.type
_entity.pdbx_description
1 polymer ?
#
loop_
_entity_poly.entity_id
_entity_poly.type
_entity_poly.pdbx_seq_one_letter_code
_entity_poly.pdbx_strand_id
1 'polypeptide(L)'
;QEFVRRPRPEELKAALFDGKYYNRFRNSLHWVLCHRSVTIGSLVVMLILSAWSFKFIPKVFVPALDKQYFTVDMWLPEGTNINETDRMASSLADYIRGHEETEMVSTYIGRTPPRYYLSNVSFGPQSNYAQILVKCKTSKDSKELHALLQDSIRQKYPEPLIKVNKFELSPLTEAVIEARFLGPDPAVLDSLAGKAIEIMRRNPKVADARNEWGNMSLMIRPVYDPVKAGRLNIGRSDMMNAVKSVSDGTAIGIYRDNDKKVPVLLRTKEEASWDTEKMEDLQI
;
A
#
# COMPACT_ATOMS: atom_id res chain seq x y z
N GLN A 1 -10.56 -52.41 17.82
CA GLN A 1 -11.26 -53.54 17.12
C GLN A 1 -12.76 -53.67 17.48
N GLU A 2 -13.33 -52.80 18.32
CA GLU A 2 -14.74 -52.88 18.77
C GLU A 2 -15.73 -52.02 17.95
N PHE A 3 -15.31 -51.33 16.91
CA PHE A 3 -16.19 -50.46 16.15
C PHE A 3 -16.80 -51.09 14.89
N VAL A 4 -16.48 -52.32 14.56
CA VAL A 4 -17.09 -53.00 13.41
C VAL A 4 -18.13 -53.99 13.94
N ARG A 5 -19.42 -53.57 13.85
CA ARG A 5 -20.57 -54.42 14.16
C ARG A 5 -20.51 -55.70 13.29
N ARG A 6 -20.50 -56.87 13.92
CA ARG A 6 -20.61 -58.15 13.20
C ARG A 6 -21.94 -58.20 12.44
N PRO A 7 -21.94 -58.49 11.15
CA PRO A 7 -23.16 -58.54 10.37
C PRO A 7 -24.05 -59.69 10.89
N ARG A 8 -25.35 -59.47 10.95
CA ARG A 8 -26.32 -60.52 11.33
C ARG A 8 -26.36 -61.59 10.25
N PRO A 9 -26.68 -62.85 10.55
CA PRO A 9 -26.76 -63.95 9.55
C PRO A 9 -27.74 -63.67 8.44
N GLU A 10 -28.79 -62.88 8.69
CA GLU A 10 -29.76 -62.43 7.72
C GLU A 10 -29.20 -61.35 6.77
N GLU A 11 -28.31 -60.53 7.22
CA GLU A 11 -27.62 -59.52 6.43
C GLU A 11 -26.59 -60.14 5.45
N LEU A 12 -26.08 -61.34 5.80
CA LEU A 12 -25.18 -62.12 4.93
C LEU A 12 -25.91 -62.82 3.80
N LYS A 13 -27.22 -63.11 3.97
CA LYS A 13 -28.07 -63.78 2.96
C LYS A 13 -28.89 -62.78 2.10
N ALA A 14 -29.19 -61.61 2.60
CA ALA A 14 -29.81 -60.57 1.79
C ALA A 14 -28.78 -60.09 0.78
N ALA A 15 -29.19 -59.92 -0.44
CA ALA A 15 -28.36 -59.28 -1.45
C ALA A 15 -28.08 -57.83 -1.01
N LEU A 16 -27.05 -57.70 -0.19
CA LEU A 16 -26.56 -56.39 0.35
C LEU A 16 -26.36 -55.33 -0.73
N PHE A 17 -26.38 -55.79 -1.99
CA PHE A 17 -26.08 -54.98 -3.16
C PHE A 17 -27.21 -54.89 -4.20
N ASP A 18 -28.48 -55.25 -3.83
CA ASP A 18 -29.66 -55.19 -4.71
C ASP A 18 -30.51 -53.92 -4.52
N GLY A 19 -29.99 -52.90 -3.81
CA GLY A 19 -30.63 -51.61 -3.67
C GLY A 19 -30.68 -50.85 -4.99
N LYS A 20 -31.70 -50.00 -5.20
CA LYS A 20 -31.85 -49.16 -6.40
C LYS A 20 -30.60 -48.39 -6.79
N TYR A 21 -29.84 -47.94 -5.79
CA TYR A 21 -28.57 -47.22 -5.98
C TYR A 21 -27.46 -48.13 -6.50
N TYR A 22 -27.34 -49.36 -5.97
CA TYR A 22 -26.36 -50.35 -6.41
C TYR A 22 -26.62 -50.82 -7.83
N ASN A 23 -27.89 -51.08 -8.17
CA ASN A 23 -28.26 -51.47 -9.51
C ASN A 23 -28.00 -50.36 -10.53
N ARG A 24 -28.26 -49.11 -10.17
CA ARG A 24 -27.94 -47.95 -11.03
C ARG A 24 -26.43 -47.80 -11.22
N PHE A 25 -25.65 -47.94 -10.16
CA PHE A 25 -24.20 -47.92 -10.23
C PHE A 25 -23.65 -49.08 -11.07
N ARG A 26 -24.13 -50.31 -10.86
CA ARG A 26 -23.75 -51.50 -11.65
C ARG A 26 -24.02 -51.29 -13.14
N ASN A 27 -25.21 -50.81 -13.48
CA ASN A 27 -25.57 -50.53 -14.86
C ASN A 27 -24.71 -49.45 -15.48
N SER A 28 -24.41 -48.37 -14.76
CA SER A 28 -23.50 -47.32 -15.22
C SER A 28 -22.06 -47.86 -15.43
N LEU A 29 -21.59 -48.68 -14.51
CA LEU A 29 -20.26 -49.29 -14.61
C LEU A 29 -20.20 -50.25 -15.81
N HIS A 30 -21.21 -51.07 -16.01
CA HIS A 30 -21.30 -51.98 -17.16
C HIS A 30 -21.36 -51.21 -18.49
N TRP A 31 -22.11 -50.11 -18.56
CA TRP A 31 -22.19 -49.26 -19.74
C TRP A 31 -20.82 -48.64 -20.07
N VAL A 32 -20.11 -48.11 -19.07
CA VAL A 32 -18.75 -47.56 -19.18
C VAL A 32 -17.76 -48.60 -19.73
N LEU A 33 -17.83 -49.83 -19.20
CA LEU A 33 -16.94 -50.92 -19.62
C LEU A 33 -17.26 -51.42 -21.05
N CYS A 34 -18.54 -51.45 -21.46
CA CYS A 34 -18.96 -51.83 -22.78
C CYS A 34 -18.61 -50.77 -23.84
N HIS A 35 -18.62 -49.48 -23.45
CA HIS A 35 -18.36 -48.36 -24.37
C HIS A 35 -17.01 -47.73 -24.14
N ARG A 36 -15.94 -48.52 -24.20
CA ARG A 36 -14.56 -48.08 -23.87
C ARG A 36 -14.11 -46.82 -24.62
N SER A 37 -14.38 -46.78 -25.95
CA SER A 37 -13.98 -45.65 -26.79
C SER A 37 -14.69 -44.35 -26.39
N VAL A 38 -15.99 -44.42 -26.03
CA VAL A 38 -16.78 -43.25 -25.59
C VAL A 38 -16.27 -42.78 -24.22
N THR A 39 -15.97 -43.70 -23.33
CA THR A 39 -15.46 -43.40 -22.00
C THR A 39 -14.08 -42.73 -22.06
N ILE A 40 -13.16 -43.31 -22.84
CA ILE A 40 -11.83 -42.74 -23.04
C ILE A 40 -11.95 -41.36 -23.71
N GLY A 41 -12.81 -41.26 -24.76
CA GLY A 41 -13.03 -39.98 -25.43
C GLY A 41 -13.57 -38.89 -24.48
N SER A 42 -14.54 -39.24 -23.63
CA SER A 42 -15.07 -38.28 -22.64
C SER A 42 -14.02 -37.82 -21.60
N LEU A 43 -13.19 -38.75 -21.16
CA LEU A 43 -12.07 -38.41 -20.25
C LEU A 43 -11.03 -37.48 -20.90
N VAL A 44 -10.70 -37.74 -22.17
CA VAL A 44 -9.78 -36.88 -22.94
C VAL A 44 -10.37 -35.49 -23.14
N VAL A 45 -11.65 -35.39 -23.51
CA VAL A 45 -12.36 -34.12 -23.67
C VAL A 45 -12.40 -33.36 -22.32
N MET A 46 -12.71 -34.06 -21.24
CA MET A 46 -12.70 -33.46 -19.89
C MET A 46 -11.32 -32.93 -19.50
N LEU A 47 -10.26 -33.66 -19.82
CA LEU A 47 -8.88 -33.24 -19.56
C LEU A 47 -8.51 -32.01 -20.39
N ILE A 48 -8.88 -31.97 -21.67
CA ILE A 48 -8.67 -30.81 -22.53
C ILE A 48 -9.41 -29.58 -22.01
N LEU A 49 -10.68 -29.74 -21.63
CA LEU A 49 -11.49 -28.67 -21.05
C LEU A 49 -10.90 -28.18 -19.71
N SER A 50 -10.40 -29.09 -18.88
CA SER A 50 -9.74 -28.73 -17.65
C SER A 50 -8.45 -27.93 -17.92
N ALA A 51 -7.62 -28.40 -18.83
CA ALA A 51 -6.39 -27.70 -19.21
C ALA A 51 -6.69 -26.31 -19.80
N TRP A 52 -7.75 -26.20 -20.60
CA TRP A 52 -8.19 -24.92 -21.16
C TRP A 52 -8.71 -23.97 -20.08
N SER A 53 -9.44 -24.50 -19.09
CA SER A 53 -9.96 -23.75 -17.94
C SER A 53 -8.86 -23.12 -17.08
N PHE A 54 -7.66 -23.71 -17.06
CA PHE A 54 -6.50 -23.13 -16.36
C PHE A 54 -6.12 -21.72 -16.84
N LYS A 55 -6.46 -21.36 -18.06
CA LYS A 55 -6.26 -20.01 -18.61
C LYS A 55 -7.05 -18.93 -17.87
N PHE A 56 -8.17 -19.28 -17.28
CA PHE A 56 -9.08 -18.34 -16.61
C PHE A 56 -8.77 -18.19 -15.11
N ILE A 57 -7.85 -19.00 -14.58
CA ILE A 57 -7.46 -18.89 -13.17
C ILE A 57 -6.50 -17.72 -13.03
N PRO A 58 -6.85 -16.70 -12.22
CA PRO A 58 -5.95 -15.59 -11.95
C PRO A 58 -4.69 -16.10 -11.24
N LYS A 59 -3.52 -15.76 -11.78
CA LYS A 59 -2.20 -16.14 -11.24
C LYS A 59 -1.78 -15.17 -10.13
N VAL A 60 -2.61 -15.04 -9.10
CA VAL A 60 -2.34 -14.17 -7.95
C VAL A 60 -2.09 -15.06 -6.73
N PHE A 61 -0.96 -14.85 -6.06
CA PHE A 61 -0.59 -15.65 -4.89
C PHE A 61 -1.54 -15.40 -3.71
N VAL A 62 -1.85 -14.13 -3.46
CA VAL A 62 -2.84 -13.70 -2.47
C VAL A 62 -3.74 -12.66 -3.13
N PRO A 63 -5.02 -12.96 -3.34
CA PRO A 63 -5.94 -11.98 -3.91
C PRO A 63 -6.24 -10.86 -2.91
N ALA A 64 -6.49 -9.66 -3.43
CA ALA A 64 -6.99 -8.56 -2.62
C ALA A 64 -8.32 -8.94 -1.97
N LEU A 65 -8.51 -8.51 -0.73
CA LEU A 65 -9.75 -8.78 0.00
C LEU A 65 -10.91 -7.98 -0.58
N ASP A 66 -12.03 -8.66 -0.68
CA ASP A 66 -13.29 -8.06 -1.10
C ASP A 66 -13.95 -7.33 0.08
N LYS A 67 -13.42 -6.15 0.41
CA LYS A 67 -13.86 -5.31 1.53
C LYS A 67 -14.53 -4.03 1.04
N GLN A 68 -15.37 -3.48 1.90
CA GLN A 68 -16.01 -2.17 1.69
C GLN A 68 -15.05 -1.00 1.89
N TYR A 69 -13.80 -1.26 2.24
CA TYR A 69 -12.78 -0.28 2.56
C TYR A 69 -11.63 -0.33 1.58
N PHE A 70 -11.05 0.83 1.30
CA PHE A 70 -9.77 0.99 0.64
C PHE A 70 -9.06 2.22 1.20
N THR A 71 -7.75 2.34 0.94
CA THR A 71 -6.96 3.51 1.36
C THR A 71 -6.46 4.27 0.16
N VAL A 72 -6.33 5.57 0.34
CA VAL A 72 -5.68 6.47 -0.59
C VAL A 72 -4.51 7.10 0.15
N ASP A 73 -3.30 6.74 -0.26
CA ASP A 73 -2.07 7.29 0.27
C ASP A 73 -1.61 8.44 -0.63
N MET A 74 -1.24 9.55 -0.03
CA MET A 74 -0.80 10.75 -0.73
C MET A 74 0.54 11.22 -0.19
N TRP A 75 1.50 11.44 -1.08
CA TRP A 75 2.79 12.05 -0.79
C TRP A 75 2.97 13.31 -1.60
N LEU A 76 3.26 14.40 -0.95
CA LEU A 76 3.74 15.64 -1.54
C LEU A 76 5.27 15.62 -1.62
N PRO A 77 5.90 16.54 -2.38
CA PRO A 77 7.35 16.66 -2.38
C PRO A 77 7.94 16.81 -0.98
N GLU A 78 9.12 16.25 -0.74
CA GLU A 78 9.81 16.39 0.54
C GLU A 78 10.05 17.85 0.89
N GLY A 79 9.90 18.18 2.19
CA GLY A 79 10.00 19.56 2.67
C GLY A 79 8.67 20.32 2.63
N THR A 80 7.60 19.72 2.11
CA THR A 80 6.25 20.32 2.15
C THR A 80 5.78 20.51 3.59
N ASN A 81 5.23 21.70 3.87
CA ASN A 81 4.66 22.01 5.18
C ASN A 81 3.39 21.18 5.43
N ILE A 82 3.21 20.72 6.67
CA ILE A 82 2.05 19.92 7.07
C ILE A 82 0.70 20.60 6.81
N ASN A 83 0.65 21.93 6.88
CA ASN A 83 -0.56 22.70 6.58
C ASN A 83 -0.95 22.61 5.10
N GLU A 84 0.04 22.56 4.19
CA GLU A 84 -0.20 22.36 2.77
C GLU A 84 -0.65 20.92 2.48
N THR A 85 -0.05 19.95 3.19
CA THR A 85 -0.48 18.55 3.13
C THR A 85 -1.93 18.40 3.62
N ASP A 86 -2.29 19.08 4.70
CA ASP A 86 -3.68 19.11 5.21
C ASP A 86 -4.64 19.70 4.19
N ARG A 87 -4.30 20.85 3.61
CA ARG A 87 -5.12 21.51 2.59
C ARG A 87 -5.38 20.61 1.38
N MET A 88 -4.32 19.96 0.88
CA MET A 88 -4.41 19.09 -0.28
C MET A 88 -5.18 17.80 0.06
N ALA A 89 -4.90 17.18 1.21
CA ALA A 89 -5.58 15.98 1.66
C ALA A 89 -7.07 16.22 1.92
N SER A 90 -7.41 17.37 2.49
CA SER A 90 -8.81 17.75 2.72
C SER A 90 -9.55 17.96 1.40
N SER A 91 -8.93 18.61 0.42
CA SER A 91 -9.51 18.76 -0.94
C SER A 91 -9.75 17.40 -1.62
N LEU A 92 -8.79 16.47 -1.49
CA LEU A 92 -8.93 15.12 -2.03
C LEU A 92 -10.02 14.32 -1.29
N ALA A 93 -10.09 14.44 0.03
CA ALA A 93 -11.12 13.80 0.84
C ALA A 93 -12.53 14.29 0.49
N ASP A 94 -12.69 15.61 0.25
CA ASP A 94 -13.97 16.19 -0.18
C ASP A 94 -14.35 15.71 -1.58
N TYR A 95 -13.38 15.60 -2.48
CA TYR A 95 -13.62 15.00 -3.79
C TYR A 95 -14.13 13.57 -3.69
N ILE A 96 -13.48 12.72 -2.87
CA ILE A 96 -13.89 11.34 -2.65
C ILE A 96 -15.28 11.27 -1.98
N ARG A 97 -15.54 12.14 -1.01
CA ARG A 97 -16.82 12.22 -0.29
C ARG A 97 -17.99 12.61 -1.20
N GLY A 98 -17.71 13.34 -2.28
CA GLY A 98 -18.72 13.71 -3.27
C GLY A 98 -19.28 12.56 -4.12
N HIS A 99 -18.69 11.38 -4.05
CA HIS A 99 -19.19 10.18 -4.76
C HIS A 99 -20.29 9.48 -3.94
N GLU A 100 -21.38 9.08 -4.61
CA GLU A 100 -22.54 8.46 -3.98
C GLU A 100 -22.22 7.09 -3.33
N GLU A 101 -21.21 6.40 -3.82
CA GLU A 101 -20.72 5.12 -3.34
C GLU A 101 -20.05 5.24 -1.95
N THR A 102 -19.62 6.44 -1.58
CA THR A 102 -18.89 6.70 -0.34
C THR A 102 -19.84 6.77 0.85
N GLU A 103 -19.55 6.03 1.92
CA GLU A 103 -20.26 6.10 3.20
C GLU A 103 -19.52 6.99 4.20
N MET A 104 -18.19 6.81 4.31
CA MET A 104 -17.36 7.55 5.26
C MET A 104 -15.95 7.76 4.73
N VAL A 105 -15.38 8.92 5.02
CA VAL A 105 -13.99 9.26 4.71
C VAL A 105 -13.31 9.75 5.97
N SER A 106 -12.18 9.12 6.33
CA SER A 106 -11.33 9.52 7.46
C SER A 106 -9.95 9.88 6.94
N THR A 107 -9.47 11.08 7.26
CA THR A 107 -8.19 11.60 6.81
C THR A 107 -7.20 11.64 7.98
N TYR A 108 -6.00 11.11 7.74
CA TYR A 108 -4.88 11.12 8.66
C TYR A 108 -3.73 11.89 8.03
N ILE A 109 -3.28 12.96 8.68
CA ILE A 109 -2.28 13.88 8.15
C ILE A 109 -0.99 13.75 8.94
N GLY A 110 0.14 13.73 8.24
CA GLY A 110 1.46 13.65 8.84
C GLY A 110 1.87 12.28 9.35
N ARG A 111 1.00 11.29 9.30
CA ARG A 111 1.29 9.89 9.69
C ARG A 111 0.15 8.96 9.28
N THR A 112 0.42 7.65 9.29
CA THR A 112 -0.64 6.65 9.20
C THR A 112 -1.44 6.56 10.49
N PRO A 113 -2.70 6.11 10.45
CA PRO A 113 -3.46 5.76 11.66
C PRO A 113 -2.76 4.65 12.45
N PRO A 114 -3.11 4.46 13.73
CA PRO A 114 -2.71 3.27 14.47
C PRO A 114 -3.05 2.01 13.69
N ARG A 115 -2.20 1.00 13.77
CA ARG A 115 -2.37 -0.23 12.99
C ARG A 115 -3.72 -0.88 13.27
N TYR A 116 -4.62 -0.81 12.29
CA TYR A 116 -5.98 -1.37 12.36
C TYR A 116 -6.15 -2.60 11.46
N TYR A 117 -5.15 -2.90 10.63
CA TYR A 117 -5.14 -4.04 9.72
C TYR A 117 -3.73 -4.66 9.64
N LEU A 118 -3.67 -6.00 9.45
CA LEU A 118 -2.41 -6.75 9.56
C LEU A 118 -1.33 -6.30 8.57
N SER A 119 -1.71 -6.09 7.32
CA SER A 119 -0.78 -5.70 6.24
C SER A 119 -0.65 -4.18 6.07
N ASN A 120 -1.30 -3.37 6.92
CA ASN A 120 -1.12 -1.93 6.87
C ASN A 120 0.29 -1.56 7.33
N VAL A 121 1.07 -0.97 6.43
CA VAL A 121 2.39 -0.42 6.75
C VAL A 121 2.17 0.87 7.53
N SER A 122 2.77 0.98 8.72
CA SER A 122 2.72 2.19 9.51
C SER A 122 3.94 3.04 9.21
N PHE A 123 3.72 4.21 8.63
CA PHE A 123 4.74 5.23 8.45
C PHE A 123 4.82 6.11 9.70
N GLY A 124 6.05 6.46 10.10
CA GLY A 124 6.30 7.43 11.16
C GLY A 124 5.84 8.85 10.77
N PRO A 125 6.06 9.85 11.62
CA PRO A 125 5.71 11.23 11.32
C PRO A 125 6.43 11.75 10.07
N GLN A 126 5.66 12.20 9.08
CA GLN A 126 6.14 12.77 7.81
C GLN A 126 5.22 13.93 7.42
N SER A 127 5.74 15.15 7.40
CA SER A 127 4.93 16.35 7.13
C SER A 127 4.28 16.37 5.75
N ASN A 128 4.88 15.67 4.78
CA ASN A 128 4.44 15.60 3.37
C ASN A 128 3.51 14.41 3.06
N TYR A 129 3.09 13.65 4.07
CA TYR A 129 2.30 12.44 3.89
C TYR A 129 0.89 12.57 4.48
N ALA A 130 -0.09 12.03 3.76
CA ALA A 130 -1.44 11.83 4.29
C ALA A 130 -2.02 10.50 3.81
N GLN A 131 -2.86 9.88 4.66
CA GLN A 131 -3.63 8.70 4.32
C GLN A 131 -5.12 8.97 4.49
N ILE A 132 -5.89 8.62 3.48
CA ILE A 132 -7.35 8.72 3.49
C ILE A 132 -7.91 7.31 3.51
N LEU A 133 -8.64 6.97 4.56
CA LEU A 133 -9.38 5.72 4.68
C LEU A 133 -10.81 5.96 4.17
N VAL A 134 -11.20 5.22 3.14
CA VAL A 134 -12.51 5.32 2.52
C VAL A 134 -13.33 4.08 2.84
N LYS A 135 -14.54 4.28 3.34
CA LYS A 135 -15.56 3.25 3.51
C LYS A 135 -16.66 3.47 2.49
N CYS A 136 -16.96 2.45 1.70
CA CYS A 136 -18.07 2.43 0.76
C CYS A 136 -19.29 1.70 1.33
N LYS A 137 -20.45 1.94 0.76
CA LYS A 137 -21.72 1.30 1.17
C LYS A 137 -21.69 -0.20 0.97
N THR A 138 -21.13 -0.66 -0.15
CA THR A 138 -20.98 -2.08 -0.47
C THR A 138 -19.57 -2.40 -0.97
N SER A 139 -19.22 -3.68 -0.98
CA SER A 139 -17.96 -4.18 -1.53
C SER A 139 -17.87 -3.96 -3.04
N LYS A 140 -19.02 -3.95 -3.74
CA LYS A 140 -19.10 -3.66 -5.17
C LYS A 140 -18.78 -2.20 -5.44
N ASP A 141 -19.39 -1.28 -4.69
CA ASP A 141 -19.13 0.16 -4.79
C ASP A 141 -17.66 0.47 -4.53
N SER A 142 -17.05 -0.22 -3.56
CA SER A 142 -15.61 -0.10 -3.26
C SER A 142 -14.74 -0.47 -4.47
N LYS A 143 -15.11 -1.51 -5.24
CA LYS A 143 -14.37 -1.90 -6.44
C LYS A 143 -14.54 -0.89 -7.56
N GLU A 144 -15.75 -0.41 -7.78
CA GLU A 144 -16.08 0.55 -8.84
C GLU A 144 -15.42 1.91 -8.55
N LEU A 145 -15.58 2.42 -7.34
CA LEU A 145 -14.96 3.69 -6.93
C LEU A 145 -13.43 3.61 -6.94
N HIS A 146 -12.83 2.51 -6.46
CA HIS A 146 -11.39 2.29 -6.53
C HIS A 146 -10.87 2.38 -7.97
N ALA A 147 -11.52 1.69 -8.92
CA ALA A 147 -11.11 1.73 -10.33
C ALA A 147 -11.24 3.13 -10.93
N LEU A 148 -12.36 3.81 -10.66
CA LEU A 148 -12.60 5.19 -11.10
C LEU A 148 -11.55 6.15 -10.55
N LEU A 149 -11.22 6.04 -9.27
CA LEU A 149 -10.25 6.92 -8.62
C LEU A 149 -8.83 6.71 -9.13
N GLN A 150 -8.43 5.48 -9.49
CA GLN A 150 -7.12 5.21 -10.08
C GLN A 150 -6.87 6.00 -11.37
N ASP A 151 -7.91 6.20 -12.18
CA ASP A 151 -7.79 6.90 -13.46
C ASP A 151 -8.00 8.43 -13.30
N SER A 152 -8.94 8.84 -12.45
CA SER A 152 -9.38 10.24 -12.37
C SER A 152 -8.51 11.10 -11.46
N ILE A 153 -7.97 10.55 -10.37
CA ILE A 153 -7.21 11.31 -9.36
C ILE A 153 -5.96 11.93 -9.96
N ARG A 154 -5.23 11.22 -10.82
CA ARG A 154 -3.99 11.73 -11.43
C ARG A 154 -4.21 12.92 -12.34
N GLN A 155 -5.34 12.94 -13.03
CA GLN A 155 -5.67 14.08 -13.92
C GLN A 155 -6.04 15.31 -13.09
N LYS A 156 -6.71 15.12 -11.98
CA LYS A 156 -7.19 16.20 -11.12
C LYS A 156 -6.12 16.71 -10.13
N TYR A 157 -5.25 15.82 -9.67
CA TYR A 157 -4.18 16.11 -8.70
C TYR A 157 -2.83 15.65 -9.26
N PRO A 158 -2.20 16.39 -10.18
CA PRO A 158 -0.96 15.98 -10.83
C PRO A 158 0.28 16.12 -9.95
N GLU A 159 0.25 17.01 -8.96
CA GLU A 159 1.39 17.34 -8.10
C GLU A 159 1.72 16.25 -7.08
N PRO A 160 0.78 15.76 -6.24
CA PRO A 160 1.05 14.73 -5.28
C PRO A 160 1.17 13.35 -5.92
N LEU A 161 2.01 12.52 -5.34
CA LEU A 161 1.99 11.10 -5.63
C LEU A 161 0.83 10.45 -4.87
N ILE A 162 -0.16 9.95 -5.59
CA ILE A 162 -1.35 9.33 -4.99
C ILE A 162 -1.40 7.85 -5.36
N LYS A 163 -1.57 6.99 -4.35
CA LYS A 163 -1.80 5.55 -4.50
C LYS A 163 -3.16 5.19 -3.92
N VAL A 164 -3.97 4.50 -4.71
CA VAL A 164 -5.23 3.90 -4.24
C VAL A 164 -4.99 2.42 -3.98
N ASN A 165 -5.02 2.01 -2.72
CA ASN A 165 -4.65 0.66 -2.29
C ASN A 165 -5.87 -0.10 -1.77
N LYS A 166 -6.07 -1.34 -2.22
CA LYS A 166 -7.01 -2.28 -1.62
C LYS A 166 -6.38 -2.94 -0.41
N PHE A 167 -7.22 -3.44 0.50
CA PHE A 167 -6.74 -4.28 1.59
C PHE A 167 -6.30 -5.64 1.04
N GLU A 168 -5.06 -6.00 1.29
CA GLU A 168 -4.46 -7.28 0.91
C GLU A 168 -4.01 -8.04 2.14
N LEU A 169 -4.00 -9.37 2.09
CA LEU A 169 -3.47 -10.21 3.17
C LEU A 169 -1.95 -10.33 3.13
N SER A 170 -1.36 -10.05 1.99
CA SER A 170 0.09 -10.00 1.81
C SER A 170 0.64 -8.64 2.26
N PRO A 171 1.87 -8.59 2.79
CA PRO A 171 2.56 -7.30 2.95
C PRO A 171 2.55 -6.55 1.62
N LEU A 172 2.11 -5.31 1.66
CA LEU A 172 2.11 -4.45 0.48
C LEU A 172 3.55 -4.32 -0.02
N THR A 173 3.83 -4.85 -1.18
CA THR A 173 5.01 -4.46 -1.94
C THR A 173 4.75 -3.08 -2.53
N GLU A 174 5.70 -2.17 -2.39
CA GLU A 174 5.53 -0.80 -2.90
C GLU A 174 5.27 -0.77 -4.40
N ALA A 175 5.85 -1.71 -5.14
CA ALA A 175 5.62 -1.90 -6.56
C ALA A 175 5.57 -3.40 -6.92
N VAL A 176 4.74 -3.75 -7.91
CA VAL A 176 4.63 -5.13 -8.43
C VAL A 176 5.87 -5.50 -9.25
N ILE A 177 6.48 -4.53 -9.90
CA ILE A 177 7.68 -4.69 -10.72
C ILE A 177 8.68 -3.62 -10.29
N GLU A 178 9.88 -4.05 -9.90
CA GLU A 178 10.96 -3.17 -9.51
C GLU A 178 12.17 -3.41 -10.41
N ALA A 179 12.75 -2.33 -10.93
CA ALA A 179 14.04 -2.36 -11.61
C ALA A 179 15.07 -1.63 -10.74
N ARG A 180 16.12 -2.34 -10.29
CA ARG A 180 17.18 -1.78 -9.44
C ARG A 180 18.41 -1.50 -10.25
N PHE A 181 18.91 -0.28 -10.15
CA PHE A 181 20.18 0.15 -10.71
C PHE A 181 21.19 0.34 -9.58
N LEU A 182 22.36 -0.26 -9.72
CA LEU A 182 23.44 -0.19 -8.73
C LEU A 182 24.66 0.45 -9.37
N GLY A 183 25.26 1.41 -8.74
CA GLY A 183 26.45 2.08 -9.23
C GLY A 183 26.98 3.15 -8.25
N PRO A 184 28.21 3.63 -8.45
CA PRO A 184 28.83 4.60 -7.56
C PRO A 184 28.37 6.05 -7.80
N ASP A 185 27.82 6.37 -8.98
CA ASP A 185 27.48 7.72 -9.37
C ASP A 185 25.95 7.94 -9.36
N PRO A 186 25.43 8.75 -8.42
CA PRO A 186 24.01 9.04 -8.31
C PRO A 186 23.40 9.69 -9.56
N ALA A 187 24.13 10.57 -10.27
CA ALA A 187 23.60 11.25 -11.45
C ALA A 187 23.40 10.28 -12.63
N VAL A 188 24.30 9.31 -12.78
CA VAL A 188 24.14 8.25 -13.78
C VAL A 188 22.96 7.36 -13.43
N LEU A 189 22.80 6.99 -12.14
CA LEU A 189 21.68 6.16 -11.67
C LEU A 189 20.33 6.84 -11.93
N ASP A 190 20.21 8.13 -11.62
CA ASP A 190 18.99 8.90 -11.87
C ASP A 190 18.65 8.98 -13.37
N SER A 191 19.67 9.23 -14.23
CA SER A 191 19.49 9.21 -15.68
C SER A 191 19.01 7.84 -16.19
N LEU A 192 19.54 6.74 -15.66
CA LEU A 192 19.12 5.37 -16.02
C LEU A 192 17.68 5.10 -15.56
N ALA A 193 17.34 5.53 -14.34
CA ALA A 193 15.98 5.41 -13.81
C ALA A 193 14.98 6.18 -14.67
N GLY A 194 15.32 7.41 -15.10
CA GLY A 194 14.49 8.20 -16.01
C GLY A 194 14.22 7.50 -17.34
N LYS A 195 15.26 6.91 -17.96
CA LYS A 195 15.12 6.12 -19.21
C LYS A 195 14.23 4.89 -19.00
N ALA A 196 14.40 4.19 -17.87
CA ALA A 196 13.60 3.02 -17.55
C ALA A 196 12.12 3.40 -17.39
N ILE A 197 11.82 4.51 -16.70
CA ILE A 197 10.47 5.05 -16.55
C ILE A 197 9.83 5.37 -17.89
N GLU A 198 10.58 5.99 -18.81
CA GLU A 198 10.08 6.26 -20.16
C GLU A 198 9.70 4.98 -20.91
N ILE A 199 10.55 3.95 -20.82
CA ILE A 199 10.28 2.65 -21.45
C ILE A 199 9.04 2.00 -20.84
N MET A 200 8.92 2.03 -19.51
CA MET A 200 7.75 1.48 -18.80
C MET A 200 6.46 2.18 -19.18
N ARG A 201 6.47 3.52 -19.25
CA ARG A 201 5.29 4.33 -19.62
C ARG A 201 4.78 4.10 -21.04
N ARG A 202 5.61 3.57 -21.95
CA ARG A 202 5.18 3.18 -23.30
C ARG A 202 4.24 1.98 -23.31
N ASN A 203 4.23 1.19 -22.22
CA ASN A 203 3.33 0.04 -22.10
C ASN A 203 2.00 0.50 -21.45
N PRO A 204 0.86 0.37 -22.15
CA PRO A 204 -0.44 0.82 -21.64
C PRO A 204 -0.92 0.06 -20.39
N LYS A 205 -0.28 -1.07 -20.05
CA LYS A 205 -0.58 -1.85 -18.84
C LYS A 205 0.15 -1.32 -17.60
N VAL A 206 1.07 -0.40 -17.75
CA VAL A 206 1.79 0.22 -16.63
C VAL A 206 0.99 1.42 -16.16
N ALA A 207 0.36 1.28 -15.03
CA ALA A 207 -0.44 2.35 -14.43
C ALA A 207 0.44 3.44 -13.81
N ASP A 208 1.58 3.05 -13.18
CA ASP A 208 2.49 3.97 -12.51
C ASP A 208 3.94 3.49 -12.65
N ALA A 209 4.81 4.38 -13.11
CA ALA A 209 6.24 4.17 -13.13
C ALA A 209 6.92 5.39 -12.49
N ARG A 210 7.68 5.16 -11.42
CA ARG A 210 8.32 6.22 -10.63
C ARG A 210 9.73 5.83 -10.21
N ASN A 211 10.53 6.85 -9.91
CA ASN A 211 11.81 6.70 -9.23
C ASN A 211 11.56 6.70 -7.71
N GLU A 212 12.16 5.76 -6.99
CA GLU A 212 12.07 5.68 -5.53
C GLU A 212 12.76 6.86 -4.83
N TRP A 213 13.78 7.45 -5.46
CA TRP A 213 14.43 8.66 -4.93
C TRP A 213 13.53 9.89 -4.93
N GLY A 214 12.41 9.86 -5.69
CA GLY A 214 11.49 10.99 -5.76
C GLY A 214 12.09 12.23 -6.44
N ASN A 215 11.52 13.37 -6.11
CA ASN A 215 12.02 14.65 -6.58
C ASN A 215 13.17 15.15 -5.70
N MET A 216 14.13 15.85 -6.31
CA MET A 216 15.19 16.52 -5.55
C MET A 216 14.59 17.56 -4.61
N SER A 217 14.96 17.52 -3.34
CA SER A 217 14.58 18.53 -2.34
C SER A 217 15.73 19.50 -2.07
N LEU A 218 15.39 20.74 -1.79
CA LEU A 218 16.36 21.73 -1.40
C LEU A 218 16.87 21.43 0.01
N MET A 219 18.18 21.28 0.16
CA MET A 219 18.81 21.04 1.45
C MET A 219 19.79 22.17 1.77
N ILE A 220 19.66 22.76 2.96
CA ILE A 220 20.59 23.74 3.46
C ILE A 220 21.64 23.01 4.30
N ARG A 221 22.91 23.15 3.94
CA ARG A 221 24.02 22.54 4.65
C ARG A 221 24.88 23.63 5.29
N PRO A 222 24.79 23.86 6.60
CA PRO A 222 25.67 24.80 7.28
C PRO A 222 27.14 24.29 7.27
N VAL A 223 28.05 25.13 6.91
CA VAL A 223 29.51 24.82 6.87
C VAL A 223 30.16 25.41 8.10
N TYR A 224 30.65 24.53 8.98
CA TYR A 224 31.36 24.93 10.20
C TYR A 224 32.83 25.26 9.91
N ASP A 225 33.24 26.52 10.18
CA ASP A 225 34.63 26.95 10.12
C ASP A 225 35.26 26.86 11.52
N PRO A 226 36.16 25.87 11.77
CA PRO A 226 36.73 25.67 13.10
C PRO A 226 37.65 26.80 13.57
N VAL A 227 38.22 27.57 12.65
CA VAL A 227 39.15 28.68 13.01
C VAL A 227 38.35 29.88 13.49
N LYS A 228 37.30 30.26 12.78
CA LYS A 228 36.41 31.35 13.19
C LYS A 228 35.63 30.99 14.45
N ALA A 229 35.07 29.81 14.50
CA ALA A 229 34.31 29.33 15.64
C ALA A 229 35.16 29.22 16.92
N GLY A 230 36.41 28.74 16.83
CA GLY A 230 37.32 28.66 17.96
C GLY A 230 37.67 30.03 18.55
N ARG A 231 37.75 31.11 17.75
CA ARG A 231 37.95 32.48 18.24
C ARG A 231 36.76 33.01 19.04
N LEU A 232 35.55 32.54 18.71
CA LEU A 232 34.31 32.94 19.37
C LEU A 232 33.87 31.96 20.45
N ASN A 233 34.63 30.89 20.67
CA ASN A 233 34.31 29.79 21.60
C ASN A 233 32.98 29.12 21.26
N ILE A 234 32.63 29.02 19.98
CA ILE A 234 31.39 28.36 19.47
C ILE A 234 31.74 26.94 19.05
N GLY A 235 31.06 25.95 19.62
CA GLY A 235 31.16 24.55 19.23
C GLY A 235 30.24 24.17 18.06
N ARG A 236 30.51 23.03 17.46
CA ARG A 236 29.59 22.45 16.45
C ARG A 236 28.19 22.23 16.99
N SER A 237 28.08 21.83 18.26
CA SER A 237 26.82 21.65 18.96
C SER A 237 26.00 22.93 19.02
N ASP A 238 26.65 24.07 19.26
CA ASP A 238 25.96 25.35 19.38
C ASP A 238 25.37 25.77 18.03
N MET A 239 26.16 25.64 16.95
CA MET A 239 25.68 25.86 15.60
C MET A 239 24.50 24.94 15.24
N MET A 240 24.59 23.63 15.55
CA MET A 240 23.53 22.68 15.29
C MET A 240 22.25 22.97 16.09
N ASN A 241 22.41 23.38 17.36
CA ASN A 241 21.30 23.77 18.21
C ASN A 241 20.63 25.06 17.72
N ALA A 242 21.38 26.02 17.24
CA ALA A 242 20.87 27.26 16.66
C ALA A 242 20.02 26.94 15.39
N VAL A 243 20.55 26.14 14.47
CA VAL A 243 19.80 25.70 13.28
C VAL A 243 18.54 24.93 13.67
N LYS A 244 18.65 23.99 14.63
CA LYS A 244 17.53 23.20 15.12
C LYS A 244 16.45 24.04 15.80
N SER A 245 16.84 25.08 16.56
CA SER A 245 15.86 25.95 17.23
C SER A 245 14.93 26.68 16.25
N VAL A 246 15.43 26.92 15.05
CA VAL A 246 14.68 27.61 14.00
C VAL A 246 13.88 26.64 13.15
N SER A 247 14.39 25.44 12.88
CA SER A 247 13.68 24.42 12.07
C SER A 247 12.66 23.65 12.89
N ASP A 248 13.12 22.67 13.65
CA ASP A 248 12.26 21.70 14.36
C ASP A 248 11.89 22.17 15.78
N GLY A 249 12.62 23.13 16.31
CA GLY A 249 12.57 23.53 17.70
C GLY A 249 13.42 22.64 18.62
N THR A 250 13.74 23.18 19.79
CA THR A 250 14.52 22.48 20.83
C THR A 250 13.61 22.00 21.93
N ALA A 251 13.68 20.72 22.28
CA ALA A 251 12.91 20.17 23.40
C ALA A 251 13.50 20.69 24.72
N ILE A 252 12.72 21.50 25.45
CA ILE A 252 13.12 22.12 26.72
C ILE A 252 12.53 21.42 27.95
N GLY A 253 11.57 20.50 27.73
CA GLY A 253 10.95 19.78 28.82
C GLY A 253 9.88 18.79 28.33
N ILE A 254 9.29 18.09 29.29
CA ILE A 254 8.18 17.16 29.04
C ILE A 254 7.04 17.55 29.98
N TYR A 255 5.92 17.93 29.42
CA TYR A 255 4.66 18.07 30.15
C TYR A 255 4.00 16.69 30.27
N ARG A 256 3.62 16.32 31.48
CA ARG A 256 2.92 15.07 31.76
C ARG A 256 1.45 15.32 32.00
N ASP A 257 0.62 14.77 31.15
CA ASP A 257 -0.82 14.78 31.28
C ASP A 257 -1.30 13.32 31.47
N ASN A 258 -1.52 12.94 32.71
CA ASN A 258 -1.79 11.57 33.13
C ASN A 258 -0.71 10.60 32.64
N ASP A 259 -1.03 9.70 31.74
CA ASP A 259 -0.14 8.72 31.10
C ASP A 259 0.54 9.24 29.82
N LYS A 260 0.16 10.44 29.34
CA LYS A 260 0.74 11.05 28.14
C LYS A 260 1.95 11.90 28.50
N LYS A 261 3.00 11.73 27.71
CA LYS A 261 4.20 12.58 27.76
C LYS A 261 4.19 13.50 26.53
N VAL A 262 3.95 14.79 26.77
CA VAL A 262 3.93 15.80 25.71
C VAL A 262 5.25 16.59 25.75
N PRO A 263 6.09 16.53 24.71
CA PRO A 263 7.31 17.32 24.67
C PRO A 263 6.97 18.81 24.56
N VAL A 264 7.65 19.63 25.36
CA VAL A 264 7.60 21.09 25.24
C VAL A 264 8.74 21.52 24.33
N LEU A 265 8.37 22.08 23.18
CA LEU A 265 9.35 22.55 22.20
C LEU A 265 9.45 24.07 22.26
N LEU A 266 10.68 24.58 22.42
CA LEU A 266 11.00 25.97 22.22
C LEU A 266 11.38 26.18 20.75
N ARG A 267 10.66 27.08 20.09
CA ARG A 267 10.85 27.37 18.68
C ARG A 267 10.79 28.88 18.47
N THR A 268 11.58 29.38 17.53
CA THR A 268 11.47 30.76 17.08
C THR A 268 10.09 30.98 16.45
N LYS A 269 9.46 32.12 16.70
CA LYS A 269 8.14 32.43 16.17
C LYS A 269 8.18 32.35 14.64
N GLU A 270 7.32 31.50 14.07
CA GLU A 270 7.13 31.43 12.63
C GLU A 270 6.58 32.75 12.11
N GLU A 271 7.36 33.49 11.35
CA GLU A 271 6.79 34.40 10.37
C GLU A 271 6.42 33.59 9.13
N ALA A 272 5.26 33.91 8.52
CA ALA A 272 4.63 33.13 7.47
C ALA A 272 5.48 32.86 6.20
N SER A 273 6.66 33.41 6.11
CA SER A 273 7.64 33.17 5.03
C SER A 273 9.04 33.02 5.65
N TRP A 274 9.43 31.77 5.92
CA TRP A 274 10.81 31.46 6.23
C TRP A 274 11.63 31.55 4.93
N ASP A 275 12.46 32.61 4.81
CA ASP A 275 13.34 32.77 3.69
C ASP A 275 14.72 32.23 4.04
N THR A 276 15.40 31.61 3.09
CA THR A 276 16.76 31.10 3.19
C THR A 276 17.75 32.18 3.59
N GLU A 277 17.50 33.43 3.18
CA GLU A 277 18.32 34.60 3.53
C GLU A 277 18.34 34.88 5.04
N LYS A 278 17.25 34.57 5.75
CA LYS A 278 17.17 34.74 7.21
C LYS A 278 18.01 33.73 8.01
N MET A 279 18.45 32.63 7.37
CA MET A 279 19.42 31.73 8.01
C MET A 279 20.82 32.30 8.15
N GLU A 280 21.21 33.23 7.27
CA GLU A 280 22.50 33.91 7.34
C GLU A 280 22.59 34.84 8.56
N ASP A 281 21.45 35.38 9.01
CA ASP A 281 21.34 36.28 10.16
C ASP A 281 21.16 35.54 11.52
N LEU A 282 21.29 34.23 11.53
CA LEU A 282 21.06 33.42 12.70
C LEU A 282 22.15 33.65 13.75
N GLN A 283 21.78 34.19 14.91
CA GLN A 283 22.68 34.38 16.02
C GLN A 283 22.91 33.07 16.76
N ILE A 284 24.17 32.73 17.00
CA ILE A 284 24.62 31.52 17.71
C ILE A 284 25.07 31.88 19.14
#